data_f0b0a4b827910a19722d80a901723bd2
#
_entry.id   f0b0a4b827910a19722d80a901723bd2
#
_cell.length_a   1.000
_cell.length_b   1.000
_cell.length_c   1.000
_cell.angle_alpha   90.00
_cell.angle_beta   90.00
_cell.angle_gamma   90.00
#
_symmetry.space_group_name_H-M   'P 1'
#
loop_
_entity.id
_entity.type
_entity.pdbx_description
1 polymer ?
#
loop_
_entity_poly.entity_id
_entity_poly.type
_entity_poly.pdbx_seq_one_letter_code
_entity_poly.pdbx_strand_id
1 'polypeptide(L)'
;MDGHANTTNGVNGHNTSAICNTAEEFLAHEYDFVIVGGGTAGLVVAARLTENPDVTVGVIEAGKNRLGDMFVDIPALFLQMFGNEDYDWKFHTTPQACPSSLQREQRSGC
;
A
#
# COMPACT_ATOMS: atom_id res chain seq x y z
N MET A 1 -27.58 10.06 -21.10
CA MET A 1 -27.72 11.30 -20.32
C MET A 1 -27.80 10.91 -18.87
N ASP A 2 -26.72 10.85 -18.20
CA ASP A 2 -26.72 10.82 -16.73
C ASP A 2 -25.34 11.33 -16.25
N GLY A 3 -25.40 12.62 -15.88
CA GLY A 3 -24.23 13.33 -15.39
C GLY A 3 -23.87 12.89 -13.97
N HIS A 4 -22.70 12.33 -13.80
CA HIS A 4 -22.08 12.23 -12.49
C HIS A 4 -21.52 13.61 -12.12
N ALA A 5 -22.24 14.27 -11.24
CA ALA A 5 -21.78 15.52 -10.65
C ALA A 5 -20.57 15.25 -9.76
N ASN A 6 -19.41 15.70 -10.21
CA ASN A 6 -18.21 15.79 -9.42
C ASN A 6 -18.39 16.89 -8.38
N THR A 7 -18.66 16.52 -7.15
CA THR A 7 -18.78 17.47 -6.02
C THR A 7 -17.38 17.78 -5.50
N THR A 8 -16.77 18.81 -6.06
CA THR A 8 -15.58 19.41 -5.46
C THR A 8 -16.00 20.21 -4.24
N ASN A 9 -15.91 19.60 -3.06
CA ASN A 9 -15.97 20.35 -1.81
C ASN A 9 -14.65 21.07 -1.62
N GLY A 10 -14.65 22.38 -1.83
CA GLY A 10 -13.53 23.25 -1.50
C GLY A 10 -13.28 23.25 0.00
N VAL A 11 -12.18 22.68 0.40
CA VAL A 11 -11.53 22.92 1.69
C VAL A 11 -10.20 23.56 1.41
N ASN A 12 -9.99 24.69 2.02
CA ASN A 12 -8.81 25.54 1.93
C ASN A 12 -7.50 24.75 2.11
N GLY A 13 -6.59 24.99 1.19
CA GLY A 13 -5.13 24.93 1.34
C GLY A 13 -4.52 23.60 1.83
N HIS A 14 -3.79 22.95 0.92
CA HIS A 14 -2.65 22.07 1.22
C HIS A 14 -2.96 20.77 1.98
N ASN A 15 -3.64 19.87 1.34
CA ASN A 15 -3.42 18.42 1.39
C ASN A 15 -4.58 17.65 0.75
N THR A 16 -4.72 17.72 -0.55
CA THR A 16 -5.58 16.79 -1.27
C THR A 16 -4.75 15.54 -1.57
N SER A 17 -4.88 14.51 -0.73
CA SER A 17 -4.42 13.19 -1.14
C SER A 17 -5.35 12.69 -2.25
N ALA A 18 -4.86 12.65 -3.47
CA ALA A 18 -5.56 12.08 -4.60
C ALA A 18 -5.07 10.65 -4.82
N ILE A 19 -6.00 9.72 -5.01
CA ILE A 19 -5.67 8.37 -5.46
C ILE A 19 -5.67 8.40 -6.98
N CYS A 20 -4.48 8.26 -7.58
CA CYS A 20 -4.33 8.10 -9.01
C CYS A 20 -4.60 6.64 -9.38
N ASN A 21 -5.45 6.40 -10.37
CA ASN A 21 -5.79 5.05 -10.82
C ASN A 21 -4.98 4.62 -12.03
N THR A 22 -4.29 5.54 -12.69
CA THR A 22 -3.45 5.28 -13.86
C THR A 22 -2.06 5.88 -13.70
N ALA A 23 -1.10 5.34 -14.45
CA ALA A 23 0.25 5.87 -14.49
C ALA A 23 0.29 7.30 -15.07
N GLU A 24 -0.56 7.57 -16.04
CA GLU A 24 -0.66 8.89 -16.68
C GLU A 24 -1.12 9.96 -15.67
N GLU A 25 -2.12 9.65 -14.85
CA GLU A 25 -2.57 10.54 -13.78
C GLU A 25 -1.44 10.81 -12.78
N PHE A 26 -0.71 9.76 -12.36
CA PHE A 26 0.40 9.91 -11.44
C PHE A 26 1.52 10.76 -12.05
N LEU A 27 1.89 10.51 -13.29
CA LEU A 27 2.96 11.22 -14.00
C LEU A 27 2.60 12.65 -14.39
N ALA A 28 1.32 13.04 -14.32
CA ALA A 28 0.88 14.41 -14.54
C ALA A 28 1.24 15.36 -13.37
N HIS A 29 1.69 14.81 -12.24
CA HIS A 29 2.10 15.59 -11.07
C HIS A 29 3.62 15.57 -10.88
N GLU A 30 4.14 16.64 -10.32
CA GLU A 30 5.53 16.71 -9.86
C GLU A 30 5.60 16.37 -8.37
N TYR A 31 6.58 15.57 -7.99
CA TYR A 31 6.79 15.12 -6.63
C TYR A 31 8.22 15.43 -6.18
N ASP A 32 8.38 15.93 -4.96
CA ASP A 32 9.70 16.06 -4.33
C ASP A 32 10.26 14.68 -3.94
N PHE A 33 9.38 13.77 -3.53
CA PHE A 33 9.74 12.39 -3.17
C PHE A 33 8.74 11.40 -3.74
N VAL A 34 9.27 10.28 -4.24
CA VAL A 34 8.45 9.13 -4.65
C VAL A 34 8.82 7.94 -3.78
N ILE A 35 7.81 7.36 -3.11
CA ILE A 35 7.95 6.19 -2.25
C ILE A 35 7.39 4.99 -3.01
N VAL A 36 8.16 3.91 -3.08
CA VAL A 36 7.73 2.65 -3.67
C VAL A 36 7.30 1.70 -2.56
N GLY A 37 6.02 1.39 -2.55
CA GLY A 37 5.35 0.54 -1.56
C GLY A 37 4.52 1.35 -0.55
N GLY A 38 3.20 1.16 -0.61
CA GLY A 38 2.21 1.74 0.32
C GLY A 38 1.99 0.92 1.59
N GLY A 39 2.96 0.10 2.00
CA GLY A 39 2.90 -0.65 3.25
C GLY A 39 3.17 0.21 4.48
N THR A 40 3.20 -0.41 5.66
CA THR A 40 3.36 0.26 6.96
C THR A 40 4.53 1.24 6.98
N ALA A 41 5.71 0.84 6.49
CA ALA A 41 6.90 1.70 6.50
C ALA A 41 6.76 2.87 5.50
N GLY A 42 6.31 2.58 4.27
CA GLY A 42 6.15 3.59 3.22
C GLY A 42 5.16 4.68 3.60
N LEU A 43 4.01 4.29 4.16
CA LEU A 43 2.99 5.25 4.62
C LEU A 43 3.47 6.10 5.79
N VAL A 44 4.26 5.54 6.72
CA VAL A 44 4.87 6.33 7.81
C VAL A 44 5.84 7.36 7.24
N VAL A 45 6.69 6.98 6.29
CA VAL A 45 7.62 7.94 5.65
C VAL A 45 6.85 9.01 4.90
N ALA A 46 5.82 8.64 4.12
CA ALA A 46 4.97 9.60 3.42
C ALA A 46 4.34 10.60 4.39
N ALA A 47 3.73 10.11 5.47
CA ALA A 47 3.09 10.95 6.48
C ALA A 47 4.07 11.92 7.13
N ARG A 48 5.30 11.47 7.41
CA ARG A 48 6.32 12.34 8.03
C ARG A 48 6.85 13.39 7.07
N LEU A 49 7.07 13.05 5.81
CA LEU A 49 7.52 14.02 4.81
C LEU A 49 6.47 15.10 4.55
N THR A 50 5.20 14.72 4.51
CA THR A 50 4.08 15.66 4.28
C THR A 50 3.68 16.48 5.51
N GLU A 51 4.33 16.32 6.66
CA GLU A 51 4.25 17.28 7.78
C GLU A 51 4.77 18.68 7.36
N ASN A 52 5.71 18.73 6.42
CA ASN A 52 6.08 19.95 5.76
C ASN A 52 5.10 20.22 4.59
N PRO A 53 4.28 21.29 4.64
CA PRO A 53 3.28 21.58 3.61
C PRO A 53 3.88 21.92 2.24
N ASP A 54 5.16 22.26 2.18
CA ASP A 54 5.86 22.56 0.94
C ASP A 54 6.42 21.31 0.24
N VAL A 55 6.23 20.11 0.83
CA VAL A 55 6.72 18.84 0.29
C VAL A 55 5.59 18.04 -0.32
N THR A 56 5.75 17.67 -1.57
CA THR A 56 4.83 16.82 -2.32
C THR A 56 5.40 15.39 -2.40
N VAL A 57 4.60 14.43 -1.95
CA VAL A 57 5.02 13.02 -1.92
C VAL A 57 4.07 12.17 -2.76
N GLY A 58 4.64 11.43 -3.73
CA GLY A 58 3.95 10.37 -4.45
C GLY A 58 4.21 9.01 -3.81
N VAL A 59 3.19 8.16 -3.72
CA VAL A 59 3.33 6.78 -3.27
C VAL A 59 2.86 5.85 -4.37
N ILE A 60 3.72 4.93 -4.79
CA ILE A 60 3.41 3.88 -5.77
C ILE A 60 3.19 2.58 -5.03
N GLU A 61 2.00 1.99 -5.19
CA GLU A 61 1.62 0.72 -4.57
C GLU A 61 1.18 -0.28 -5.64
N ALA A 62 1.69 -1.50 -5.57
CA ALA A 62 1.37 -2.56 -6.52
C ALA A 62 0.04 -3.28 -6.20
N GLY A 63 -0.39 -3.23 -4.93
CA GLY A 63 -1.64 -3.82 -4.48
C GLY A 63 -2.86 -3.02 -4.96
N LYS A 64 -4.00 -3.69 -5.04
CA LYS A 64 -5.27 -3.04 -5.35
C LYS A 64 -5.72 -2.15 -4.18
N ASN A 65 -6.48 -1.10 -4.47
CA ASN A 65 -7.18 -0.35 -3.44
C ASN A 65 -8.22 -1.26 -2.76
N ARG A 66 -8.09 -1.43 -1.44
CA ARG A 66 -8.92 -2.30 -0.60
C ARG A 66 -9.72 -1.53 0.46
N LEU A 67 -9.95 -0.25 0.26
CA LEU A 67 -10.79 0.54 1.17
C LEU A 67 -12.21 -0.01 1.19
N GLY A 68 -12.73 -0.33 2.38
CA GLY A 68 -14.05 -0.93 2.56
C GLY A 68 -14.16 -2.42 2.23
N ASP A 69 -13.02 -3.10 2.05
CA ASP A 69 -12.99 -4.54 1.86
C ASP A 69 -13.10 -5.26 3.22
N MET A 70 -14.16 -6.03 3.41
CA MET A 70 -14.44 -6.72 4.68
C MET A 70 -13.34 -7.70 5.10
N PHE A 71 -12.62 -8.31 4.16
CA PHE A 71 -11.52 -9.23 4.48
C PHE A 71 -10.32 -8.49 5.08
N VAL A 72 -10.15 -7.21 4.74
CA VAL A 72 -9.10 -6.35 5.29
C VAL A 72 -9.57 -5.66 6.56
N ASP A 73 -10.82 -5.18 6.59
CA ASP A 73 -11.35 -4.37 7.68
C ASP A 73 -11.71 -5.19 8.92
N ILE A 74 -12.02 -6.49 8.75
CA ILE A 74 -12.40 -7.38 9.85
C ILE A 74 -11.25 -8.32 10.19
N PRO A 75 -10.54 -8.12 11.31
CA PRO A 75 -9.37 -8.94 11.67
C PRO A 75 -9.63 -10.44 11.71
N ALA A 76 -10.84 -10.87 12.07
CA ALA A 76 -11.20 -12.30 12.10
C ALA A 76 -11.20 -12.98 10.71
N LEU A 77 -11.28 -12.22 9.63
CA LEU A 77 -11.36 -12.74 8.27
C LEU A 77 -9.99 -12.86 7.58
N PHE A 78 -8.90 -12.38 8.21
CA PHE A 78 -7.57 -12.34 7.59
C PHE A 78 -7.07 -13.72 7.12
N LEU A 79 -7.46 -14.79 7.80
CA LEU A 79 -7.08 -16.17 7.42
C LEU A 79 -7.61 -16.58 6.04
N GLN A 80 -8.69 -15.97 5.58
CA GLN A 80 -9.27 -16.25 4.27
C GLN A 80 -8.51 -15.58 3.11
N MET A 81 -7.60 -14.67 3.43
CA MET A 81 -6.76 -14.01 2.44
C MET A 81 -5.56 -14.88 2.03
N PHE A 82 -5.12 -15.82 2.90
CA PHE A 82 -3.99 -16.69 2.56
C PHE A 82 -4.31 -17.60 1.38
N GLY A 83 -3.39 -17.65 0.41
CA GLY A 83 -3.54 -18.44 -0.81
C GLY A 83 -4.55 -17.86 -1.81
N ASN A 84 -5.23 -16.78 -1.48
CA ASN A 84 -6.11 -16.07 -2.40
C ASN A 84 -5.30 -15.08 -3.23
N GLU A 85 -5.30 -15.23 -4.55
CA GLU A 85 -4.49 -14.42 -5.49
C GLU A 85 -4.84 -12.93 -5.48
N ASP A 86 -6.00 -12.56 -4.98
CA ASP A 86 -6.38 -11.16 -4.80
C ASP A 86 -5.69 -10.48 -3.62
N TYR A 87 -5.16 -11.24 -2.66
CA TYR A 87 -4.56 -10.72 -1.41
C TYR A 87 -3.15 -11.26 -1.16
N ASP A 88 -2.79 -12.41 -1.74
CA ASP A 88 -1.56 -13.12 -1.46
C ASP A 88 -0.72 -13.25 -2.73
N TRP A 89 0.48 -12.69 -2.72
CA TRP A 89 1.45 -12.78 -3.81
C TRP A 89 2.01 -14.20 -3.99
N LYS A 90 1.78 -15.10 -3.03
CA LYS A 90 2.26 -16.49 -3.05
C LYS A 90 3.76 -16.62 -3.29
N PHE A 91 4.54 -15.66 -2.82
CA PHE A 91 5.99 -15.73 -2.94
C PHE A 91 6.54 -16.85 -2.07
N HIS A 92 7.46 -17.60 -2.63
CA HIS A 92 8.21 -18.62 -1.92
C HIS A 92 9.63 -18.16 -1.70
N THR A 93 10.15 -18.39 -0.50
CA THR A 93 11.56 -18.14 -0.21
C THR A 93 12.43 -19.20 -0.89
N THR A 94 13.62 -18.83 -1.34
CA THR A 94 14.60 -19.80 -1.79
C THR A 94 15.05 -20.65 -0.61
N PRO A 95 15.30 -21.98 -0.81
CA PRO A 95 15.85 -22.81 0.24
C PRO A 95 17.13 -22.22 0.81
N GLN A 96 17.22 -22.11 2.12
CA GLN A 96 18.40 -21.59 2.80
C GLN A 96 19.04 -22.69 3.62
N ALA A 97 20.39 -22.72 3.62
CA ALA A 97 21.13 -23.59 4.51
C ALA A 97 21.06 -23.02 5.94
N CYS A 98 20.25 -23.63 6.80
CA CYS A 98 20.22 -23.25 8.21
C CYS A 98 21.40 -23.90 8.95
N PRO A 99 22.15 -23.14 9.77
CA PRO A 99 23.11 -23.74 10.68
C PRO A 99 22.46 -24.78 11.59
N SER A 100 23.09 -25.91 11.77
CA SER A 100 22.53 -27.06 12.51
C SER A 100 22.12 -26.76 13.95
N SER A 101 22.63 -25.67 14.54
CA SER A 101 22.26 -25.18 15.87
C SER A 101 20.84 -24.53 15.91
N LEU A 102 20.27 -24.11 14.79
CA LEU A 102 18.94 -23.48 14.70
C LEU A 102 17.85 -24.46 14.25
N GLN A 103 18.21 -25.68 13.87
CA GLN A 103 17.25 -26.68 13.37
C GLN A 103 16.25 -27.20 14.42
N ARG A 104 16.44 -26.88 15.71
CA ARG A 104 15.55 -27.37 16.78
C ARG A 104 14.27 -26.59 16.96
N GLU A 105 14.18 -25.35 16.51
CA GLU A 105 13.01 -24.50 16.77
C GLU A 105 12.16 -24.19 15.53
N GLN A 106 12.63 -24.49 14.33
CA GLN A 106 11.89 -24.15 13.10
C GLN A 106 11.54 -25.41 12.30
N ARG A 107 10.58 -26.18 12.79
CA ARG A 107 9.98 -27.27 12.02
C ARG A 107 9.03 -26.81 10.90
N SER A 108 8.95 -25.54 10.61
CA SER A 108 8.03 -25.00 9.59
C SER A 108 8.60 -23.83 8.80
N GLY A 109 9.90 -23.77 8.53
CA GLY A 109 10.39 -22.61 7.82
C GLY A 109 11.86 -22.53 7.43
N CYS A 110 12.57 -23.63 7.42
CA CYS A 110 13.87 -23.72 6.73
C CYS A 110 13.77 -24.61 5.53
#